data_0e98404a525e02e34789a5d3f87ec51d
#
_entry.id   0e98404a525e02e34789a5d3f87ec51d
#
_cell.length_a   1.000
_cell.length_b   1.000
_cell.length_c   1.000
_cell.angle_alpha   90.00
_cell.angle_beta   90.00
_cell.angle_gamma   90.00
#
_symmetry.space_group_name_H-M   'P 1'
#
loop_
_entity.id
_entity.type
_entity.pdbx_description
1 polymer ?
#
loop_
_entity_poly.entity_id
_entity_poly.type
_entity_poly.pdbx_seq_one_letter_code
_entity_poly.pdbx_strand_id
1 'polypeptide(L)'
;MTTMRALCKSIIAVIAAVAVTVSGTAAAQAALGASAPQGIDIAAHQHPGGMPIDWNKVKSDGQSFVFVKATEGTDWVNPHYVKDIQAANVHGLKAGAYHYARPAGDAKTQAANFATQIALAPNQTLPPVLDIEVSEGKSPSQLEDWIEEFTSEIKHLTNRTPMIYTYKYFWMGEMNNSQKFSNMPLWLAAYQDEAPDPVGGWKNLSFWQRSGSGRVAGIPTDVDLNLFNGSKQQLDSFSSGNYVDVGGALDSLVVNDGVNLSSDSTPLIGAIFALVAGLIAMPQLADAAQDAGLDAEAAAGLTSFIKALEDEGALPLKQLGKMAVGDFTVGDLALLLENAGHVKGINRGEVSGSQVEEAKDAAKKAGTGVPDFDAKQVADLLNRVMQ
;
A
#
# COMPACT_ATOMS: atom_id res chain seq x y z
N MET A 1 2.37 -33.69 21.28
CA MET A 1 1.66 -32.38 21.24
C MET A 1 2.40 -31.35 22.08
N THR A 2 3.70 -31.16 21.91
CA THR A 2 4.47 -30.23 22.78
C THR A 2 5.64 -29.57 22.04
N THR A 3 5.60 -29.42 20.71
CA THR A 3 6.68 -28.83 19.91
C THR A 3 6.22 -27.71 18.97
N MET A 4 4.98 -27.23 19.07
CA MET A 4 4.43 -26.19 18.18
C MET A 4 4.11 -24.87 18.91
N ARG A 5 4.58 -24.69 20.14
CA ARG A 5 4.37 -23.45 20.93
C ARG A 5 5.63 -22.64 21.24
N ALA A 6 6.77 -23.01 20.70
CA ALA A 6 8.05 -22.35 21.00
C ALA A 6 8.58 -21.45 19.86
N LEU A 7 7.88 -21.33 18.71
CA LEU A 7 8.33 -20.49 17.57
C LEU A 7 7.65 -19.11 17.47
N CYS A 8 6.79 -18.75 18.43
CA CYS A 8 6.05 -17.47 18.39
C CYS A 8 6.62 -16.36 19.26
N LYS A 9 7.87 -16.40 19.64
CA LYS A 9 8.43 -15.34 20.50
C LYS A 9 9.87 -14.97 20.08
N SER A 10 10.09 -14.45 18.92
CA SER A 10 11.30 -13.68 18.61
C SER A 10 11.33 -13.19 17.14
N ILE A 11 10.32 -12.47 16.71
CA ILE A 11 10.40 -11.77 15.42
C ILE A 11 9.70 -10.42 15.60
N ILE A 12 10.39 -9.51 16.27
CA ILE A 12 10.08 -8.08 16.28
C ILE A 12 11.39 -7.39 15.98
N ALA A 13 11.51 -6.88 14.83
CA ALA A 13 12.35 -5.78 14.32
C ALA A 13 12.94 -6.13 12.96
N VAL A 14 12.61 -5.34 12.04
CA VAL A 14 13.25 -4.85 10.83
C VAL A 14 12.34 -4.95 9.61
N ILE A 15 11.40 -4.02 9.53
CA ILE A 15 11.24 -3.29 8.30
C ILE A 15 11.74 -1.88 8.57
N ALA A 16 12.99 -1.74 8.53
CA ALA A 16 13.62 -0.46 8.37
C ALA A 16 14.38 -0.46 7.04
N ALA A 17 13.81 -1.01 5.99
CA ALA A 17 14.59 -1.20 4.79
C ALA A 17 13.93 -0.71 3.49
N VAL A 18 12.76 -0.11 3.59
CA VAL A 18 12.34 1.00 2.74
C VAL A 18 12.05 2.22 3.62
N ALA A 19 12.59 2.25 4.83
CA ALA A 19 12.69 3.45 5.62
C ALA A 19 13.91 4.22 5.09
N VAL A 20 13.75 4.83 3.93
CA VAL A 20 14.44 6.11 3.75
C VAL A 20 13.98 6.95 4.92
N THR A 21 14.91 7.31 5.78
CA THR A 21 14.68 8.36 6.74
C THR A 21 14.19 9.56 5.97
N VAL A 22 12.87 9.68 5.84
CA VAL A 22 12.23 10.93 5.48
C VAL A 22 12.48 11.86 6.64
N SER A 23 13.71 12.32 6.76
CA SER A 23 14.02 13.54 7.45
C SER A 23 13.55 14.69 6.58
N GLY A 24 12.29 14.62 6.13
CA GLY A 24 11.57 15.80 5.71
C GLY A 24 11.59 16.72 6.90
N THR A 25 12.40 17.76 6.84
CA THR A 25 12.41 18.76 7.90
C THR A 25 10.96 19.20 8.14
N ALA A 26 10.59 19.55 9.36
CA ALA A 26 9.25 20.08 9.67
C ALA A 26 8.84 21.21 8.69
N ALA A 27 9.80 21.90 8.08
CA ALA A 27 9.60 22.87 7.03
C ALA A 27 9.12 22.27 5.69
N ALA A 28 9.63 21.10 5.28
CA ALA A 28 9.18 20.42 4.05
C ALA A 28 7.77 19.87 4.21
N GLN A 29 7.46 19.27 5.36
CA GLN A 29 6.10 18.82 5.67
C GLN A 29 5.10 19.98 5.77
N ALA A 30 5.51 21.12 6.36
CA ALA A 30 4.69 22.32 6.38
C ALA A 30 4.45 22.91 4.99
N ALA A 31 5.42 22.82 4.08
CA ALA A 31 5.27 23.24 2.69
C ALA A 31 4.31 22.34 1.91
N LEU A 32 4.39 21.02 2.11
CA LEU A 32 3.43 20.06 1.52
C LEU A 32 2.01 20.31 2.02
N GLY A 33 1.82 20.48 3.33
CA GLY A 33 0.52 20.77 3.93
C GLY A 33 -0.09 22.12 3.54
N ALA A 34 0.73 23.06 3.04
CA ALA A 34 0.27 24.31 2.44
C ALA A 34 -0.24 24.11 1.00
N SER A 35 0.32 23.15 0.28
CA SER A 35 -0.05 22.82 -1.11
C SER A 35 -1.22 21.84 -1.18
N ALA A 36 -1.21 20.79 -0.35
CA ALA A 36 -2.27 19.78 -0.26
C ALA A 36 -2.43 19.29 1.19
N PRO A 37 -3.66 19.10 1.70
CA PRO A 37 -3.86 18.50 3.00
C PRO A 37 -3.21 17.13 3.11
N GLN A 38 -2.41 16.92 4.15
CA GLN A 38 -1.75 15.66 4.45
C GLN A 38 -2.61 14.79 5.38
N GLY A 39 -2.48 13.49 5.25
CA GLY A 39 -3.11 12.52 6.12
C GLY A 39 -2.39 11.19 6.10
N ILE A 40 -2.91 10.28 6.88
CA ILE A 40 -2.36 8.95 7.06
C ILE A 40 -3.45 7.90 6.90
N ASP A 41 -3.06 6.67 6.67
CA ASP A 41 -3.91 5.53 6.95
C ASP A 41 -3.22 4.53 7.88
N ILE A 42 -4.02 3.90 8.72
CA ILE A 42 -3.55 3.06 9.82
C ILE A 42 -4.36 1.77 9.96
N ALA A 43 -3.71 0.77 10.53
CA ALA A 43 -4.31 -0.50 10.90
C ALA A 43 -3.88 -0.91 12.33
N ALA A 44 -4.18 -2.12 12.74
CA ALA A 44 -3.72 -2.66 14.02
C ALA A 44 -2.18 -2.69 14.13
N HIS A 45 -1.47 -2.69 13.00
CA HIS A 45 0.00 -2.65 12.94
C HIS A 45 0.59 -1.41 13.63
N GLN A 46 -0.07 -0.26 13.58
CA GLN A 46 0.40 0.97 14.21
C GLN A 46 0.28 0.96 15.75
N HIS A 47 -0.21 -0.16 16.32
CA HIS A 47 -0.34 -0.39 17.76
C HIS A 47 0.54 -1.54 18.27
N PRO A 48 1.88 -1.52 18.09
CA PRO A 48 2.75 -2.61 18.54
C PRO A 48 2.61 -2.81 20.05
N GLY A 49 2.29 -4.07 20.46
CA GLY A 49 2.03 -4.38 21.85
C GLY A 49 0.78 -3.69 22.45
N GLY A 50 -0.13 -3.18 21.61
CA GLY A 50 -1.33 -2.45 22.04
C GLY A 50 -1.08 -1.00 22.47
N MET A 51 0.10 -0.43 22.14
CA MET A 51 0.42 0.97 22.45
C MET A 51 -0.55 1.92 21.76
N PRO A 52 -1.07 2.95 22.45
CA PRO A 52 -1.94 3.94 21.83
C PRO A 52 -1.14 4.91 20.95
N ILE A 53 -1.81 5.44 19.92
CA ILE A 53 -1.31 6.56 19.10
C ILE A 53 -1.46 7.85 19.91
N ASP A 54 -0.45 8.72 19.85
CA ASP A 54 -0.51 10.08 20.42
C ASP A 54 -1.09 11.05 19.38
N TRP A 55 -2.40 11.15 19.35
CA TRP A 55 -3.14 11.98 18.40
C TRP A 55 -2.86 13.49 18.49
N ASN A 56 -2.41 13.98 19.66
CA ASN A 56 -1.94 15.36 19.76
C ASN A 56 -0.69 15.59 18.90
N LYS A 57 0.25 14.66 18.95
CA LYS A 57 1.45 14.74 18.13
C LYS A 57 1.13 14.55 16.65
N VAL A 58 0.28 13.59 16.30
CA VAL A 58 -0.19 13.39 14.92
C VAL A 58 -0.79 14.68 14.35
N LYS A 59 -1.66 15.35 15.12
CA LYS A 59 -2.23 16.63 14.69
C LYS A 59 -1.19 17.74 14.59
N SER A 60 -0.27 17.80 15.53
CA SER A 60 0.80 18.82 15.55
C SER A 60 1.83 18.61 14.44
N ASP A 61 1.95 17.38 13.93
CA ASP A 61 2.78 17.02 12.78
C ASP A 61 2.14 17.40 11.43
N GLY A 62 1.00 18.08 11.45
CA GLY A 62 0.35 18.67 10.28
C GLY A 62 -0.72 17.79 9.63
N GLN A 63 -1.03 16.62 10.20
CA GLN A 63 -2.03 15.73 9.63
C GLN A 63 -3.43 16.35 9.71
N SER A 64 -4.18 16.25 8.64
CA SER A 64 -5.53 16.81 8.48
C SER A 64 -6.61 15.74 8.48
N PHE A 65 -6.27 14.53 8.08
CA PHE A 65 -7.20 13.40 7.98
C PHE A 65 -6.53 12.05 8.30
N VAL A 66 -7.36 11.06 8.55
CA VAL A 66 -6.94 9.66 8.74
C VAL A 66 -7.98 8.69 8.19
N PHE A 67 -7.53 7.64 7.53
CA PHE A 67 -8.33 6.45 7.28
C PHE A 67 -7.88 5.33 8.21
N VAL A 68 -8.83 4.62 8.82
CA VAL A 68 -8.56 3.55 9.78
C VAL A 68 -9.13 2.24 9.27
N LYS A 69 -8.30 1.21 9.15
CA LYS A 69 -8.77 -0.15 8.85
C LYS A 69 -9.81 -0.57 9.88
N ALA A 70 -11.02 -0.83 9.43
CA ALA A 70 -12.09 -1.30 10.31
C ALA A 70 -12.21 -2.82 10.27
N THR A 71 -12.20 -3.38 9.07
CA THR A 71 -12.44 -4.81 8.83
C THR A 71 -11.60 -5.34 7.66
N GLU A 72 -11.45 -6.67 7.62
CA GLU A 72 -10.90 -7.41 6.49
C GLU A 72 -11.69 -8.69 6.30
N GLY A 73 -12.02 -9.02 5.07
CA GLY A 73 -12.78 -10.23 4.76
C GLY A 73 -14.11 -10.29 5.52
N THR A 74 -14.58 -11.50 5.79
CA THR A 74 -15.90 -11.72 6.36
C THR A 74 -15.99 -11.52 7.87
N ASP A 75 -14.89 -11.62 8.62
CA ASP A 75 -14.92 -11.77 10.09
C ASP A 75 -13.83 -11.02 10.85
N TRP A 76 -12.74 -10.60 10.19
CA TRP A 76 -11.70 -9.87 10.91
C TRP A 76 -12.11 -8.42 11.19
N VAL A 77 -11.88 -7.98 12.44
CA VAL A 77 -12.18 -6.63 12.92
C VAL A 77 -10.95 -6.05 13.62
N ASN A 78 -10.60 -4.82 13.30
CA ASN A 78 -9.52 -4.10 13.97
C ASN A 78 -9.91 -3.75 15.42
N PRO A 79 -9.22 -4.28 16.45
CA PRO A 79 -9.55 -4.03 17.84
C PRO A 79 -9.33 -2.58 18.28
N HIS A 80 -8.60 -1.77 17.52
CA HIS A 80 -8.30 -0.38 17.83
C HIS A 80 -9.22 0.61 17.11
N TYR A 81 -9.94 0.15 16.06
CA TYR A 81 -10.70 0.98 15.14
C TYR A 81 -11.59 2.05 15.80
N VAL A 82 -12.48 1.64 16.71
CA VAL A 82 -13.44 2.56 17.32
C VAL A 82 -12.73 3.65 18.15
N LYS A 83 -11.68 3.27 18.88
CA LYS A 83 -10.90 4.21 19.70
C LYS A 83 -10.14 5.19 18.84
N ASP A 84 -9.56 4.73 17.74
CA ASP A 84 -8.78 5.58 16.83
C ASP A 84 -9.66 6.59 16.12
N ILE A 85 -10.81 6.18 15.59
CA ILE A 85 -11.79 7.10 14.98
C ILE A 85 -12.25 8.16 15.99
N GLN A 86 -12.59 7.76 17.22
CA GLN A 86 -13.02 8.71 18.26
C GLN A 86 -11.91 9.69 18.62
N ALA A 87 -10.69 9.19 18.84
CA ALA A 87 -9.56 10.01 19.21
C ALA A 87 -9.15 10.96 18.08
N ALA A 88 -9.09 10.52 16.83
CA ALA A 88 -8.83 11.36 15.67
C ALA A 88 -9.83 12.51 15.56
N ASN A 89 -11.12 12.22 15.69
CA ASN A 89 -12.18 13.24 15.67
C ASN A 89 -12.02 14.26 16.81
N VAL A 90 -11.73 13.83 18.04
CA VAL A 90 -11.51 14.73 19.21
C VAL A 90 -10.35 15.67 18.94
N HIS A 91 -9.31 15.23 18.23
CA HIS A 91 -8.15 16.06 17.89
C HIS A 91 -8.32 16.84 16.58
N GLY A 92 -9.53 16.83 15.99
CA GLY A 92 -9.86 17.65 14.82
C GLY A 92 -9.28 17.13 13.49
N LEU A 93 -9.01 15.84 13.37
CA LEU A 93 -8.76 15.20 12.10
C LEU A 93 -10.09 14.79 11.44
N LYS A 94 -10.16 14.86 10.11
CA LYS A 94 -11.25 14.21 9.37
C LYS A 94 -10.98 12.70 9.39
N ALA A 95 -11.91 11.90 9.87
CA ALA A 95 -11.72 10.47 10.02
C ALA A 95 -12.64 9.68 9.09
N GLY A 96 -12.14 8.59 8.55
CA GLY A 96 -12.86 7.62 7.74
C GLY A 96 -12.42 6.18 8.03
N ALA A 97 -13.20 5.24 7.56
CA ALA A 97 -12.94 3.81 7.69
C ALA A 97 -12.63 3.17 6.34
N TYR A 98 -11.79 2.12 6.36
CA TYR A 98 -11.66 1.26 5.20
C TYR A 98 -11.86 -0.22 5.55
N HIS A 99 -12.30 -0.97 4.54
CA HIS A 99 -12.44 -2.41 4.54
C HIS A 99 -11.50 -3.01 3.53
N TYR A 100 -10.57 -3.87 3.97
CA TYR A 100 -9.71 -4.63 3.08
C TYR A 100 -10.48 -5.82 2.49
N ALA A 101 -10.67 -5.79 1.19
CA ALA A 101 -11.46 -6.78 0.46
C ALA A 101 -10.75 -8.13 0.35
N ARG A 102 -11.50 -9.20 0.58
CA ARG A 102 -11.11 -10.58 0.30
C ARG A 102 -12.11 -11.17 -0.70
N PRO A 103 -11.91 -10.95 -2.01
CA PRO A 103 -12.91 -11.31 -3.04
C PRO A 103 -13.28 -12.79 -3.12
N ALA A 104 -12.48 -13.71 -2.57
CA ALA A 104 -12.88 -15.11 -2.40
C ALA A 104 -14.12 -15.25 -1.51
N GLY A 105 -14.33 -14.33 -0.56
CA GLY A 105 -15.49 -14.29 0.33
C GLY A 105 -16.67 -13.52 -0.26
N ASP A 106 -17.85 -13.70 0.33
CA ASP A 106 -19.11 -13.06 -0.09
C ASP A 106 -19.09 -11.55 0.15
N ALA A 107 -19.44 -10.77 -0.88
CA ALA A 107 -19.37 -9.32 -0.88
C ALA A 107 -20.33 -8.68 0.14
N LYS A 108 -21.57 -9.16 0.22
CA LYS A 108 -22.58 -8.61 1.13
C LYS A 108 -22.25 -8.90 2.59
N THR A 109 -21.73 -10.08 2.87
CA THR A 109 -21.28 -10.44 4.23
C THR A 109 -20.17 -9.50 4.67
N GLN A 110 -19.19 -9.20 3.79
CA GLN A 110 -18.11 -8.26 4.07
C GLN A 110 -18.64 -6.83 4.25
N ALA A 111 -19.55 -6.38 3.39
CA ALA A 111 -20.19 -5.07 3.50
C ALA A 111 -21.00 -4.93 4.81
N ALA A 112 -21.75 -5.95 5.22
CA ALA A 112 -22.50 -5.95 6.48
C ALA A 112 -21.60 -5.89 7.71
N ASN A 113 -20.48 -6.65 7.71
CA ASN A 113 -19.46 -6.56 8.76
C ASN A 113 -18.89 -5.14 8.85
N PHE A 114 -18.49 -4.57 7.72
CA PHE A 114 -17.94 -3.21 7.64
C PHE A 114 -18.95 -2.15 8.11
N ALA A 115 -20.21 -2.20 7.63
CA ALA A 115 -21.25 -1.28 8.04
C ALA A 115 -21.53 -1.34 9.55
N THR A 116 -21.44 -2.55 10.16
CA THR A 116 -21.57 -2.72 11.60
C THR A 116 -20.47 -1.95 12.35
N GLN A 117 -19.23 -2.02 11.90
CA GLN A 117 -18.14 -1.28 12.53
C GLN A 117 -18.29 0.24 12.34
N ILE A 118 -18.72 0.69 11.15
CA ILE A 118 -19.02 2.10 10.90
C ILE A 118 -20.06 2.64 11.90
N ALA A 119 -21.10 1.85 12.18
CA ALA A 119 -22.16 2.24 13.13
C ALA A 119 -21.65 2.35 14.57
N LEU A 120 -20.63 1.57 14.98
CA LEU A 120 -20.01 1.64 16.30
C LEU A 120 -19.12 2.87 16.50
N ALA A 121 -18.67 3.50 15.41
CA ALA A 121 -17.85 4.70 15.44
C ALA A 121 -18.54 5.84 14.69
N PRO A 122 -19.60 6.44 15.23
CA PRO A 122 -20.33 7.54 14.59
C PRO A 122 -19.44 8.77 14.45
N ASN A 123 -19.86 9.74 13.62
CA ASN A 123 -19.14 10.99 13.33
C ASN A 123 -17.91 10.85 12.40
N GLN A 124 -17.82 9.75 11.65
CA GLN A 124 -16.89 9.68 10.54
C GLN A 124 -17.34 10.62 9.42
N THR A 125 -16.45 11.50 9.00
CA THR A 125 -16.75 12.53 7.99
C THR A 125 -16.30 12.12 6.59
N LEU A 126 -15.25 11.30 6.47
CA LEU A 126 -14.79 10.79 5.18
C LEU A 126 -15.64 9.59 4.74
N PRO A 127 -15.79 9.34 3.42
CA PRO A 127 -16.61 8.24 2.91
C PRO A 127 -16.08 6.88 3.41
N PRO A 128 -16.95 5.85 3.51
CA PRO A 128 -16.50 4.48 3.71
C PRO A 128 -15.68 4.03 2.50
N VAL A 129 -14.56 3.35 2.73
CA VAL A 129 -13.64 2.96 1.66
C VAL A 129 -13.67 1.45 1.45
N LEU A 130 -13.84 1.04 0.20
CA LEU A 130 -13.50 -0.30 -0.26
C LEU A 130 -12.04 -0.29 -0.72
N ASP A 131 -11.21 -1.01 -0.01
CA ASP A 131 -9.82 -1.26 -0.32
C ASP A 131 -9.73 -2.58 -1.08
N ILE A 132 -9.49 -2.50 -2.40
CA ILE A 132 -9.46 -3.64 -3.32
C ILE A 132 -8.11 -3.72 -4.04
N GLU A 133 -7.32 -4.73 -3.67
CA GLU A 133 -5.93 -4.88 -4.08
C GLU A 133 -5.57 -6.30 -4.51
N VAL A 134 -6.46 -7.26 -4.31
CA VAL A 134 -6.22 -8.68 -4.60
C VAL A 134 -7.41 -9.28 -5.36
N SER A 135 -7.11 -10.13 -6.34
CA SER A 135 -8.15 -10.78 -7.15
C SER A 135 -8.64 -12.10 -6.57
N GLU A 136 -7.80 -12.77 -5.78
CA GLU A 136 -8.06 -14.10 -5.22
C GLU A 136 -8.65 -15.09 -6.23
N GLY A 137 -8.14 -15.04 -7.46
CA GLY A 137 -8.52 -15.94 -8.56
C GLY A 137 -9.79 -15.55 -9.33
N LYS A 138 -10.44 -14.43 -8.99
CA LYS A 138 -11.56 -13.91 -9.78
C LYS A 138 -11.07 -13.28 -11.08
N SER A 139 -11.87 -13.45 -12.14
CA SER A 139 -11.69 -12.72 -13.40
C SER A 139 -12.09 -11.25 -13.24
N PRO A 140 -11.68 -10.37 -14.18
CA PRO A 140 -12.08 -8.96 -14.14
C PRO A 140 -13.58 -8.75 -14.01
N SER A 141 -14.41 -9.50 -14.76
CA SER A 141 -15.88 -9.38 -14.67
C SER A 141 -16.43 -9.85 -13.32
N GLN A 142 -15.86 -10.90 -12.74
CA GLN A 142 -16.26 -11.37 -11.42
C GLN A 142 -15.87 -10.38 -10.32
N LEU A 143 -14.74 -9.67 -10.48
CA LEU A 143 -14.34 -8.59 -9.59
C LEU A 143 -15.29 -7.39 -9.72
N GLU A 144 -15.68 -7.02 -10.94
CA GLU A 144 -16.66 -5.96 -11.16
C GLU A 144 -17.99 -6.27 -10.46
N ASP A 145 -18.53 -7.47 -10.63
CA ASP A 145 -19.77 -7.88 -9.97
C ASP A 145 -19.64 -7.86 -8.45
N TRP A 146 -18.50 -8.34 -7.93
CA TRP A 146 -18.22 -8.34 -6.50
C TRP A 146 -18.12 -6.92 -5.91
N ILE A 147 -17.40 -6.01 -6.59
CA ILE A 147 -17.27 -4.59 -6.18
C ILE A 147 -18.64 -3.89 -6.23
N GLU A 148 -19.45 -4.13 -7.28
CA GLU A 148 -20.77 -3.56 -7.38
C GLU A 148 -21.69 -4.02 -6.26
N GLU A 149 -21.66 -5.31 -5.94
CA GLU A 149 -22.45 -5.89 -4.85
C GLU A 149 -22.03 -5.30 -3.49
N PHE A 150 -20.74 -5.23 -3.19
CA PHE A 150 -20.21 -4.64 -1.97
C PHE A 150 -20.57 -3.16 -1.83
N THR A 151 -20.30 -2.37 -2.87
CA THR A 151 -20.50 -0.91 -2.83
C THR A 151 -21.97 -0.53 -2.78
N SER A 152 -22.84 -1.29 -3.46
CA SER A 152 -24.29 -1.13 -3.39
C SER A 152 -24.82 -1.43 -1.99
N GLU A 153 -24.32 -2.50 -1.37
CA GLU A 153 -24.72 -2.90 -0.01
C GLU A 153 -24.25 -1.86 1.03
N ILE A 154 -23.01 -1.37 0.93
CA ILE A 154 -22.51 -0.29 1.81
C ILE A 154 -23.38 0.97 1.65
N LYS A 155 -23.71 1.36 0.43
CA LYS A 155 -24.57 2.51 0.18
C LYS A 155 -25.97 2.30 0.78
N HIS A 156 -26.52 1.10 0.68
CA HIS A 156 -27.82 0.73 1.26
C HIS A 156 -27.78 0.81 2.79
N LEU A 157 -26.78 0.20 3.43
CA LEU A 157 -26.68 0.09 4.89
C LEU A 157 -26.28 1.40 5.58
N THR A 158 -25.47 2.23 4.92
CA THR A 158 -24.89 3.45 5.54
C THR A 158 -25.49 4.74 4.99
N ASN A 159 -26.25 4.69 3.90
CA ASN A 159 -26.70 5.85 3.12
C ASN A 159 -25.55 6.78 2.67
N ARG A 160 -24.34 6.24 2.50
CA ARG A 160 -23.14 6.98 2.10
C ARG A 160 -22.57 6.38 0.82
N THR A 161 -22.12 7.24 -0.10
CA THR A 161 -21.40 6.79 -1.29
C THR A 161 -20.01 6.28 -0.88
N PRO A 162 -19.64 5.04 -1.20
CA PRO A 162 -18.30 4.53 -0.92
C PRO A 162 -17.26 5.15 -1.84
N MET A 163 -15.99 5.10 -1.41
CA MET A 163 -14.80 5.42 -2.19
C MET A 163 -14.06 4.13 -2.51
N ILE A 164 -13.41 4.07 -3.67
CA ILE A 164 -12.51 2.97 -4.04
C ILE A 164 -11.08 3.37 -3.69
N TYR A 165 -10.39 2.51 -2.92
CA TYR A 165 -8.94 2.51 -2.83
C TYR A 165 -8.39 1.33 -3.60
N THR A 166 -7.31 1.56 -4.35
CA THR A 166 -6.61 0.55 -5.13
C THR A 166 -5.21 1.06 -5.50
N TYR A 167 -4.42 0.25 -6.21
CA TYR A 167 -3.17 0.68 -6.83
C TYR A 167 -3.15 0.43 -8.35
N LYS A 168 -2.27 1.16 -9.05
CA LYS A 168 -2.25 1.24 -10.51
C LYS A 168 -2.21 -0.13 -11.18
N TYR A 169 -1.27 -1.00 -10.78
CA TYR A 169 -1.14 -2.33 -11.40
C TYR A 169 -2.41 -3.17 -11.21
N PHE A 170 -2.98 -3.23 -9.98
CA PHE A 170 -4.19 -4.03 -9.76
C PHE A 170 -5.34 -3.59 -10.68
N TRP A 171 -5.59 -2.28 -10.74
CA TRP A 171 -6.68 -1.78 -11.56
C TRP A 171 -6.46 -2.00 -13.06
N MET A 172 -5.25 -1.79 -13.55
CA MET A 172 -4.92 -2.00 -14.96
C MET A 172 -4.76 -3.48 -15.31
N GLY A 173 -4.04 -4.25 -14.49
CA GLY A 173 -3.65 -5.63 -14.78
C GLY A 173 -4.66 -6.71 -14.38
N GLU A 174 -5.35 -6.53 -13.23
CA GLU A 174 -6.31 -7.50 -12.72
C GLU A 174 -7.77 -7.09 -12.96
N MET A 175 -8.07 -5.78 -13.02
CA MET A 175 -9.39 -5.24 -13.35
C MET A 175 -9.57 -4.89 -14.82
N ASN A 176 -8.56 -5.13 -15.68
CA ASN A 176 -8.56 -4.77 -17.09
C ASN A 176 -8.96 -3.29 -17.32
N ASN A 177 -8.48 -2.40 -16.44
CA ASN A 177 -8.75 -0.96 -16.46
C ASN A 177 -10.26 -0.61 -16.55
N SER A 178 -11.08 -1.31 -15.79
CA SER A 178 -12.54 -1.15 -15.77
C SER A 178 -12.93 0.31 -15.50
N GLN A 179 -13.87 0.84 -16.30
CA GLN A 179 -14.40 2.20 -16.18
C GLN A 179 -15.72 2.26 -15.38
N LYS A 180 -16.19 1.12 -14.90
CA LYS A 180 -17.53 0.96 -14.30
C LYS A 180 -17.75 1.80 -13.04
N PHE A 181 -16.67 2.11 -12.31
CA PHE A 181 -16.70 2.71 -10.97
C PHE A 181 -16.23 4.16 -10.91
N SER A 182 -15.98 4.79 -12.07
CA SER A 182 -15.45 6.16 -12.15
C SER A 182 -16.40 7.26 -11.64
N ASN A 183 -17.61 6.90 -11.27
CA ASN A 183 -18.60 7.77 -10.60
C ASN A 183 -18.45 7.82 -9.07
N MET A 184 -17.59 6.98 -8.48
CA MET A 184 -17.22 7.02 -7.08
C MET A 184 -15.89 7.77 -6.89
N PRO A 185 -15.58 8.33 -5.70
CA PRO A 185 -14.26 8.89 -5.44
C PRO A 185 -13.16 7.82 -5.56
N LEU A 186 -11.96 8.24 -5.98
CA LEU A 186 -10.78 7.38 -6.09
C LEU A 186 -9.72 7.79 -5.08
N TRP A 187 -9.19 6.82 -4.35
CA TRP A 187 -7.96 6.91 -3.59
C TRP A 187 -6.96 5.94 -4.23
N LEU A 188 -5.88 6.46 -4.81
CA LEU A 188 -4.93 5.69 -5.60
C LEU A 188 -3.57 5.62 -4.90
N ALA A 189 -3.06 4.41 -4.72
CA ALA A 189 -1.71 4.21 -4.24
C ALA A 189 -0.71 4.16 -5.40
N ALA A 190 0.37 4.93 -5.24
CA ALA A 190 1.54 4.91 -6.10
C ALA A 190 2.72 5.50 -5.33
N TYR A 191 3.75 4.70 -5.08
CA TYR A 191 4.94 5.09 -4.32
C TYR A 191 5.95 5.74 -5.26
N GLN A 192 5.79 7.03 -5.48
CA GLN A 192 6.56 7.83 -6.43
C GLN A 192 6.58 9.30 -6.03
N ASP A 193 7.39 10.12 -6.72
CA ASP A 193 7.61 11.53 -6.37
C ASP A 193 6.48 12.46 -6.82
N GLU A 194 5.72 12.07 -7.84
CA GLU A 194 4.62 12.83 -8.43
C GLU A 194 3.32 12.04 -8.34
N ALA A 195 2.18 12.72 -8.26
CA ALA A 195 0.90 12.03 -8.24
C ALA A 195 0.68 11.25 -9.56
N PRO A 196 0.17 10.01 -9.47
CA PRO A 196 -0.09 9.21 -10.67
C PRO A 196 -1.27 9.78 -11.46
N ASP A 197 -1.28 9.51 -12.76
CA ASP A 197 -2.48 9.69 -13.56
C ASP A 197 -3.59 8.76 -13.06
N PRO A 198 -4.86 9.23 -13.03
CA PRO A 198 -5.99 8.38 -12.68
C PRO A 198 -6.14 7.21 -13.64
N VAL A 199 -6.59 6.07 -13.12
CA VAL A 199 -6.91 4.85 -13.89
C VAL A 199 -8.42 4.71 -14.11
N GLY A 200 -8.90 3.69 -14.79
CA GLY A 200 -10.30 3.26 -14.81
C GLY A 200 -11.32 4.31 -15.23
N GLY A 201 -10.94 5.28 -16.05
CA GLY A 201 -11.84 6.34 -16.52
C GLY A 201 -12.15 7.44 -15.50
N TRP A 202 -11.54 7.40 -14.30
CA TRP A 202 -11.58 8.55 -13.38
C TRP A 202 -10.89 9.77 -14.00
N LYS A 203 -11.47 10.94 -13.79
CA LYS A 203 -10.87 12.22 -14.25
C LYS A 203 -9.83 12.74 -13.27
N ASN A 204 -10.06 12.53 -11.99
CA ASN A 204 -9.18 12.95 -10.90
C ASN A 204 -9.15 11.86 -9.84
N LEU A 205 -8.02 11.70 -9.15
CA LEU A 205 -8.00 11.02 -7.87
C LEU A 205 -8.39 12.02 -6.76
N SER A 206 -9.04 11.52 -5.72
CA SER A 206 -9.38 12.32 -4.54
C SER A 206 -8.26 12.29 -3.52
N PHE A 207 -7.62 11.14 -3.36
CA PHE A 207 -6.46 10.95 -2.49
C PHE A 207 -5.37 10.18 -3.20
N TRP A 208 -4.13 10.50 -2.86
CA TRP A 208 -2.95 9.79 -3.29
C TRP A 208 -2.21 9.22 -2.07
N GLN A 209 -2.09 7.89 -1.96
CA GLN A 209 -1.19 7.24 -1.03
C GLN A 209 0.19 7.17 -1.68
N ARG A 210 1.12 7.97 -1.16
CA ARG A 210 2.42 8.23 -1.79
C ARG A 210 3.59 7.44 -1.21
N SER A 211 3.39 6.84 -0.05
CA SER A 211 4.43 6.06 0.64
C SER A 211 3.79 5.12 1.66
N GLY A 212 4.32 3.90 1.77
CA GLY A 212 3.98 2.93 2.81
C GLY A 212 4.97 2.89 3.98
N SER A 213 5.92 3.84 4.06
CA SER A 213 7.03 3.81 5.04
C SER A 213 7.30 5.17 5.70
N GLY A 214 6.25 6.02 5.81
CA GLY A 214 6.39 7.33 6.41
C GLY A 214 6.62 7.31 7.92
N ARG A 215 7.09 8.43 8.45
CA ARG A 215 7.20 8.68 9.88
C ARG A 215 6.34 9.87 10.27
N VAL A 216 5.45 9.68 11.25
CA VAL A 216 4.57 10.71 11.78
C VAL A 216 4.74 10.76 13.29
N ALA A 217 4.93 11.95 13.82
CA ALA A 217 5.07 12.12 15.26
C ALA A 217 3.82 11.59 16.00
N GLY A 218 4.03 10.74 16.99
CA GLY A 218 2.94 10.10 17.75
C GLY A 218 2.58 8.69 17.31
N ILE A 219 3.15 8.20 16.21
CA ILE A 219 3.01 6.81 15.73
C ILE A 219 4.36 6.11 15.88
N PRO A 220 4.43 4.96 16.57
CA PRO A 220 5.71 4.31 16.89
C PRO A 220 6.29 3.48 15.75
N THR A 221 5.51 3.22 14.71
CA THR A 221 5.90 2.41 13.54
C THR A 221 5.96 3.26 12.28
N ASP A 222 6.31 2.65 11.16
CA ASP A 222 6.03 3.20 9.84
C ASP A 222 4.53 3.36 9.65
N VAL A 223 4.14 4.33 8.83
CA VAL A 223 2.74 4.65 8.55
C VAL A 223 2.59 5.13 7.12
N ASP A 224 1.47 4.81 6.51
CA ASP A 224 1.15 5.20 5.15
C ASP A 224 0.84 6.70 5.07
N LEU A 225 1.48 7.38 4.11
CA LEU A 225 1.37 8.82 3.92
C LEU A 225 0.48 9.14 2.73
N ASN A 226 -0.46 10.05 2.96
CA ASN A 226 -1.46 10.42 1.98
C ASN A 226 -1.54 11.93 1.75
N LEU A 227 -1.94 12.32 0.54
CA LEU A 227 -2.30 13.67 0.17
C LEU A 227 -3.72 13.71 -0.38
N PHE A 228 -4.49 14.72 0.00
CA PHE A 228 -5.78 15.03 -0.61
C PHE A 228 -5.59 15.91 -1.84
N ASN A 229 -6.23 15.56 -2.96
CA ASN A 229 -6.16 16.34 -4.19
C ASN A 229 -7.13 17.53 -4.15
N GLY A 230 -6.76 18.54 -3.41
CA GLY A 230 -7.54 19.77 -3.26
C GLY A 230 -7.03 20.64 -2.12
N SER A 231 -7.62 21.80 -1.96
CA SER A 231 -7.38 22.69 -0.83
C SER A 231 -8.02 22.17 0.47
N LYS A 232 -7.67 22.77 1.58
CA LYS A 232 -8.32 22.49 2.88
C LYS A 232 -9.83 22.73 2.84
N GLN A 233 -10.29 23.78 2.13
CA GLN A 233 -11.71 24.06 1.97
C GLN A 233 -12.41 22.96 1.15
N GLN A 234 -11.76 22.44 0.11
CA GLN A 234 -12.28 21.32 -0.67
C GLN A 234 -12.31 20.04 0.17
N LEU A 235 -11.32 19.79 1.06
CA LEU A 235 -11.37 18.68 2.00
C LEU A 235 -12.55 18.80 2.98
N ASP A 236 -12.85 20.02 3.47
CA ASP A 236 -14.03 20.26 4.31
C ASP A 236 -15.33 19.98 3.54
N SER A 237 -15.44 20.41 2.28
CA SER A 237 -16.55 20.12 1.37
C SER A 237 -16.67 18.61 1.11
N PHE A 238 -15.57 17.95 0.80
CA PHE A 238 -15.51 16.50 0.58
C PHE A 238 -15.98 15.71 1.82
N SER A 239 -15.53 16.12 2.99
CA SER A 239 -15.94 15.50 4.27
C SER A 239 -17.43 15.75 4.62
N SER A 240 -18.07 16.64 3.91
CA SER A 240 -19.53 16.91 4.01
C SER A 240 -20.34 16.22 2.91
N GLY A 241 -19.71 15.37 2.09
CA GLY A 241 -20.36 14.57 1.06
C GLY A 241 -20.31 15.16 -0.36
N ASN A 242 -19.62 16.26 -0.59
CA ASN A 242 -19.41 16.81 -1.93
C ASN A 242 -18.10 16.24 -2.53
N TYR A 243 -18.21 15.12 -3.23
CA TYR A 243 -17.06 14.35 -3.75
C TYR A 243 -16.59 14.79 -5.14
N VAL A 244 -17.24 15.78 -5.77
CA VAL A 244 -16.91 16.21 -7.14
C VAL A 244 -15.97 17.41 -7.18
N ASP A 245 -15.86 18.15 -6.08
CA ASP A 245 -14.98 19.33 -5.96
C ASP A 245 -13.60 18.89 -5.47
N VAL A 246 -12.85 18.24 -6.34
CA VAL A 246 -11.47 17.77 -6.11
C VAL A 246 -10.61 18.06 -7.33
N GLY A 247 -9.30 18.18 -7.13
CA GLY A 247 -8.32 18.38 -8.21
C GLY A 247 -7.49 19.65 -8.04
N GLY A 248 -6.40 19.69 -8.78
CA GLY A 248 -5.51 20.84 -8.90
C GLY A 248 -4.42 20.96 -7.84
N ALA A 249 -4.54 20.32 -6.69
CA ALA A 249 -3.50 20.43 -5.65
C ALA A 249 -2.27 19.56 -5.93
N LEU A 250 -2.44 18.49 -6.68
CA LEU A 250 -1.38 17.53 -6.98
C LEU A 250 -0.77 17.71 -8.39
N ASP A 251 -1.37 18.51 -9.27
CA ASP A 251 -1.00 18.60 -10.70
C ASP A 251 0.46 19.00 -10.97
N SER A 252 1.11 19.67 -10.03
CA SER A 252 2.51 20.08 -10.16
C SER A 252 3.32 19.83 -8.88
N LEU A 253 2.78 19.02 -7.99
CA LEU A 253 3.42 18.74 -6.71
C LEU A 253 4.43 17.61 -6.88
N VAL A 254 5.71 17.91 -6.62
CA VAL A 254 6.78 16.92 -6.52
C VAL A 254 7.14 16.73 -5.05
N VAL A 255 7.13 15.49 -4.61
CA VAL A 255 7.45 15.12 -3.23
C VAL A 255 8.83 14.47 -3.21
N ASN A 256 9.82 15.16 -2.62
CA ASN A 256 11.16 14.62 -2.48
C ASN A 256 11.31 13.96 -1.11
N ASP A 257 10.84 12.72 -0.96
CA ASP A 257 10.95 11.95 0.27
C ASP A 257 12.26 11.15 0.38
N GLY A 258 13.16 11.31 -0.61
CA GLY A 258 14.47 10.66 -0.64
C GLY A 258 14.47 9.25 -1.21
N VAL A 259 13.32 8.68 -1.57
CA VAL A 259 13.20 7.43 -2.32
C VAL A 259 12.59 7.72 -3.68
N ASN A 260 13.33 7.47 -4.73
CA ASN A 260 12.80 7.52 -6.09
C ASN A 260 12.35 6.11 -6.49
N LEU A 261 11.08 5.80 -6.33
CA LEU A 261 10.47 4.55 -6.79
C LEU A 261 9.75 4.72 -8.16
N SER A 262 10.01 5.83 -8.85
CA SER A 262 9.41 6.15 -10.16
C SER A 262 10.11 5.43 -11.33
N SER A 263 11.23 4.73 -11.08
CA SER A 263 11.98 4.00 -12.13
C SER A 263 11.15 2.86 -12.70
N ASP A 264 11.46 2.47 -13.95
CA ASP A 264 10.88 1.28 -14.60
C ASP A 264 11.18 0.01 -13.77
N SER A 265 10.15 -0.77 -13.49
CA SER A 265 10.26 -2.02 -12.73
C SER A 265 10.78 -3.21 -13.53
N THR A 266 10.81 -3.13 -14.86
CA THR A 266 11.14 -4.26 -15.76
C THR A 266 12.51 -4.90 -15.45
N PRO A 267 13.60 -4.14 -15.27
CA PRO A 267 14.90 -4.73 -14.96
C PRO A 267 14.89 -5.50 -13.63
N LEU A 268 14.24 -4.94 -12.60
CA LEU A 268 14.15 -5.57 -11.28
C LEU A 268 13.28 -6.83 -11.31
N ILE A 269 12.18 -6.82 -12.06
CA ILE A 269 11.34 -8.02 -12.30
C ILE A 269 12.17 -9.10 -13.02
N GLY A 270 12.98 -8.72 -14.01
CA GLY A 270 13.92 -9.63 -14.67
C GLY A 270 14.91 -10.28 -13.71
N ALA A 271 15.45 -9.52 -12.77
CA ALA A 271 16.33 -10.04 -11.73
C ALA A 271 15.58 -10.99 -10.76
N ILE A 272 14.33 -10.71 -10.41
CA ILE A 272 13.49 -11.63 -9.60
C ILE A 272 13.32 -12.98 -10.33
N PHE A 273 12.98 -12.97 -11.61
CA PHE A 273 12.86 -14.21 -12.39
C PHE A 273 14.19 -14.94 -12.53
N ALA A 274 15.29 -14.21 -12.71
CA ALA A 274 16.62 -14.82 -12.77
C ALA A 274 17.01 -15.46 -11.43
N LEU A 275 16.64 -14.87 -10.30
CA LEU A 275 16.82 -15.46 -8.97
C LEU A 275 16.04 -16.78 -8.86
N VAL A 276 14.73 -16.76 -9.14
CA VAL A 276 13.85 -17.93 -9.07
C VAL A 276 14.32 -19.05 -10.02
N ALA A 277 14.89 -18.69 -11.17
CA ALA A 277 15.49 -19.63 -12.11
C ALA A 277 16.89 -20.14 -11.67
N GLY A 278 17.44 -19.65 -10.56
CA GLY A 278 18.78 -20.01 -10.07
C GLY A 278 19.92 -19.48 -10.93
N LEU A 279 19.68 -18.44 -11.73
CA LEU A 279 20.67 -17.84 -12.63
C LEU A 279 21.49 -16.74 -11.92
N ILE A 280 20.94 -16.12 -10.90
CA ILE A 280 21.60 -15.14 -10.04
C ILE A 280 21.40 -15.51 -8.57
N ALA A 281 22.19 -14.91 -7.69
CA ALA A 281 22.07 -15.05 -6.24
C ALA A 281 21.51 -13.75 -5.62
N MET A 282 21.11 -13.80 -4.34
CA MET A 282 20.55 -12.68 -3.58
C MET A 282 21.36 -11.37 -3.66
N PRO A 283 22.71 -11.37 -3.60
CA PRO A 283 23.47 -10.14 -3.73
C PRO A 283 23.23 -9.40 -5.06
N GLN A 284 23.13 -10.13 -6.16
CA GLN A 284 22.89 -9.55 -7.48
C GLN A 284 21.46 -9.00 -7.60
N LEU A 285 20.49 -9.58 -6.89
CA LEU A 285 19.15 -8.98 -6.79
C LEU A 285 19.19 -7.65 -6.00
N ALA A 286 20.02 -7.57 -4.93
CA ALA A 286 20.20 -6.33 -4.20
C ALA A 286 20.90 -5.25 -5.05
N ASP A 287 21.87 -5.63 -5.88
CA ASP A 287 22.50 -4.71 -6.85
C ASP A 287 21.44 -4.20 -7.87
N ALA A 288 20.60 -5.10 -8.40
CA ALA A 288 19.51 -4.70 -9.30
C ALA A 288 18.51 -3.73 -8.65
N ALA A 289 18.23 -3.91 -7.37
CA ALA A 289 17.37 -3.01 -6.62
C ALA A 289 18.01 -1.63 -6.42
N GLN A 290 19.33 -1.57 -6.19
CA GLN A 290 20.06 -0.31 -6.14
C GLN A 290 20.13 0.39 -7.50
N ASP A 291 20.37 -0.35 -8.57
CA ASP A 291 20.34 0.18 -9.95
C ASP A 291 18.95 0.72 -10.32
N ALA A 292 17.88 0.15 -9.74
CA ALA A 292 16.52 0.64 -9.85
C ALA A 292 16.20 1.87 -8.96
N GLY A 293 17.18 2.39 -8.23
CA GLY A 293 17.07 3.64 -7.48
C GLY A 293 16.88 3.49 -5.96
N LEU A 294 16.88 2.27 -5.42
CA LEU A 294 16.81 2.07 -3.97
C LEU A 294 18.18 2.29 -3.33
N ASP A 295 18.20 2.87 -2.12
CA ASP A 295 19.43 2.88 -1.34
C ASP A 295 19.79 1.45 -0.86
N ALA A 296 21.01 1.29 -0.33
CA ALA A 296 21.51 -0.02 0.07
C ALA A 296 20.65 -0.71 1.16
N GLU A 297 20.02 0.07 2.03
CA GLU A 297 19.16 -0.45 3.10
C GLU A 297 17.80 -0.90 2.54
N ALA A 298 17.17 -0.07 1.71
CA ALA A 298 15.94 -0.38 1.01
C ALA A 298 16.09 -1.59 0.08
N ALA A 299 17.19 -1.66 -0.68
CA ALA A 299 17.52 -2.78 -1.55
C ALA A 299 17.68 -4.10 -0.77
N ALA A 300 18.40 -4.07 0.34
CA ALA A 300 18.56 -5.24 1.21
C ALA A 300 17.22 -5.71 1.80
N GLY A 301 16.36 -4.79 2.23
CA GLY A 301 15.03 -5.11 2.74
C GLY A 301 14.12 -5.71 1.68
N LEU A 302 14.04 -5.09 0.51
CA LEU A 302 13.26 -5.64 -0.60
C LEU A 302 13.74 -7.04 -0.98
N THR A 303 15.05 -7.23 -1.09
CA THR A 303 15.65 -8.53 -1.42
C THR A 303 15.30 -9.60 -0.39
N SER A 304 15.39 -9.27 0.90
CA SER A 304 15.03 -10.18 1.99
C SER A 304 13.52 -10.50 1.99
N PHE A 305 12.69 -9.53 1.67
CA PHE A 305 11.24 -9.74 1.55
C PHE A 305 10.90 -10.63 0.35
N ILE A 306 11.52 -10.42 -0.82
CA ILE A 306 11.38 -11.29 -1.99
C ILE A 306 11.79 -12.73 -1.63
N LYS A 307 12.88 -12.90 -0.88
CA LYS A 307 13.31 -14.22 -0.41
C LYS A 307 12.28 -14.88 0.51
N ALA A 308 11.70 -14.14 1.44
CA ALA A 308 10.64 -14.65 2.30
C ALA A 308 9.40 -15.08 1.50
N LEU A 309 9.01 -14.30 0.48
CA LEU A 309 7.92 -14.67 -0.43
C LEU A 309 8.26 -15.91 -1.26
N GLU A 310 9.50 -16.05 -1.72
CA GLU A 310 9.97 -17.23 -2.46
C GLU A 310 9.92 -18.49 -1.60
N ASP A 311 10.45 -18.43 -0.38
CA ASP A 311 10.51 -19.57 0.55
C ASP A 311 9.11 -20.09 0.92
N GLU A 312 8.13 -19.22 0.97
CA GLU A 312 6.73 -19.57 1.24
C GLU A 312 5.90 -19.85 -0.04
N GLY A 313 6.53 -19.83 -1.22
CA GLY A 313 5.85 -20.00 -2.50
C GLY A 313 4.77 -18.92 -2.77
N ALA A 314 5.01 -17.72 -2.25
CA ALA A 314 4.08 -16.61 -2.28
C ALA A 314 4.41 -15.56 -3.35
N LEU A 315 5.50 -15.73 -4.11
CA LEU A 315 5.84 -14.80 -5.20
C LEU A 315 4.73 -14.78 -6.25
N PRO A 316 4.21 -13.58 -6.61
CA PRO A 316 3.12 -13.44 -7.57
C PRO A 316 3.64 -13.51 -9.02
N LEU A 317 4.28 -14.63 -9.41
CA LEU A 317 5.02 -14.78 -10.67
C LEU A 317 4.18 -14.43 -11.90
N LYS A 318 2.89 -14.78 -11.89
CA LYS A 318 1.98 -14.50 -13.00
C LYS A 318 1.72 -12.99 -13.15
N GLN A 319 1.55 -12.29 -12.04
CA GLN A 319 1.36 -10.86 -11.99
C GLN A 319 2.65 -10.11 -12.34
N LEU A 320 3.80 -10.58 -11.83
CA LEU A 320 5.11 -10.06 -12.23
C LEU A 320 5.33 -10.15 -13.75
N GLY A 321 4.93 -11.28 -14.36
CA GLY A 321 5.02 -11.44 -15.82
C GLY A 321 4.13 -10.46 -16.59
N LYS A 322 2.93 -10.16 -16.09
CA LYS A 322 2.06 -9.12 -16.69
C LYS A 322 2.63 -7.72 -16.50
N MET A 323 3.19 -7.45 -15.31
CA MET A 323 3.79 -6.17 -14.99
C MET A 323 5.00 -5.86 -15.88
N ALA A 324 5.84 -6.86 -16.17
CA ALA A 324 7.04 -6.71 -16.99
C ALA A 324 6.81 -6.30 -18.46
N VAL A 325 5.59 -6.39 -18.95
CA VAL A 325 5.22 -5.97 -20.33
C VAL A 325 4.35 -4.70 -20.34
N GLY A 326 4.15 -4.07 -19.19
CA GLY A 326 3.41 -2.82 -19.01
C GLY A 326 4.32 -1.68 -18.56
N ASP A 327 3.76 -0.51 -18.42
CA ASP A 327 4.43 0.70 -17.94
C ASP A 327 4.17 0.85 -16.43
N PHE A 328 5.00 0.17 -15.62
CA PHE A 328 4.89 0.15 -14.17
C PHE A 328 6.21 0.50 -13.50
N THR A 329 6.12 1.19 -12.38
CA THR A 329 7.25 1.65 -11.59
C THR A 329 7.72 0.62 -10.56
N VAL A 330 8.89 0.84 -9.97
CA VAL A 330 9.37 0.09 -8.80
C VAL A 330 8.40 0.25 -7.62
N GLY A 331 7.74 1.39 -7.49
CA GLY A 331 6.69 1.62 -6.50
C GLY A 331 5.47 0.72 -6.71
N ASP A 332 5.03 0.54 -7.96
CA ASP A 332 3.95 -0.41 -8.31
C ASP A 332 4.35 -1.86 -7.99
N LEU A 333 5.62 -2.21 -8.25
CA LEU A 333 6.17 -3.52 -7.90
C LEU A 333 6.18 -3.75 -6.39
N ALA A 334 6.58 -2.74 -5.61
CA ALA A 334 6.56 -2.82 -4.15
C ALA A 334 5.15 -3.10 -3.63
N LEU A 335 4.14 -2.39 -4.12
CA LEU A 335 2.73 -2.61 -3.78
C LEU A 335 2.25 -4.03 -4.14
N LEU A 336 2.60 -4.54 -5.32
CA LEU A 336 2.26 -5.92 -5.70
C LEU A 336 2.85 -6.96 -4.75
N LEU A 337 4.13 -6.80 -4.37
CA LEU A 337 4.80 -7.71 -3.46
C LEU A 337 4.24 -7.62 -2.04
N GLU A 338 3.92 -6.42 -1.55
CA GLU A 338 3.26 -6.20 -0.25
C GLU A 338 1.93 -6.94 -0.16
N ASN A 339 1.10 -6.78 -1.18
CA ASN A 339 -0.20 -7.46 -1.23
C ASN A 339 -0.06 -8.98 -1.31
N ALA A 340 0.92 -9.48 -2.06
CA ALA A 340 1.21 -10.92 -2.10
C ALA A 340 1.61 -11.45 -0.71
N GLY A 341 2.43 -10.71 0.03
CA GLY A 341 2.81 -11.02 1.40
C GLY A 341 1.60 -10.96 2.34
N HIS A 342 0.80 -9.90 2.28
CA HIS A 342 -0.38 -9.72 3.14
C HIS A 342 -1.36 -10.90 3.03
N VAL A 343 -1.66 -11.36 1.82
CA VAL A 343 -2.54 -12.52 1.57
C VAL A 343 -2.03 -13.79 2.25
N LYS A 344 -0.72 -13.94 2.41
CA LYS A 344 -0.07 -15.10 3.03
C LYS A 344 0.27 -14.87 4.52
N GLY A 345 -0.02 -13.70 5.07
CA GLY A 345 0.35 -13.34 6.43
C GLY A 345 1.84 -13.08 6.62
N ILE A 346 2.56 -12.84 5.52
CA ILE A 346 3.98 -12.46 5.51
C ILE A 346 4.02 -10.94 5.50
N ASN A 347 4.36 -10.35 6.65
CA ASN A 347 4.48 -8.90 6.75
C ASN A 347 5.92 -8.49 6.49
N ARG A 348 6.14 -7.33 5.86
CA ARG A 348 7.48 -6.73 5.66
C ARG A 348 8.28 -6.63 6.97
N GLY A 349 7.62 -6.51 8.16
CA GLY A 349 8.21 -6.40 9.49
C GLY A 349 8.92 -7.63 10.04
N GLU A 350 8.95 -8.73 9.32
CA GLU A 350 9.48 -10.00 9.85
C GLU A 350 10.89 -10.35 9.37
N VAL A 351 11.53 -9.47 8.57
CA VAL A 351 12.93 -9.66 8.15
C VAL A 351 13.86 -9.21 9.28
N SER A 352 14.67 -10.12 9.82
CA SER A 352 15.55 -9.83 10.96
C SER A 352 16.73 -8.94 10.56
N GLY A 353 17.17 -8.03 11.46
CA GLY A 353 18.37 -7.18 11.22
C GLY A 353 19.64 -7.95 10.88
N SER A 354 19.78 -9.21 11.35
CA SER A 354 20.86 -10.09 10.96
C SER A 354 20.79 -10.51 9.48
N GLN A 355 19.61 -10.71 8.92
CA GLN A 355 19.42 -11.04 7.50
C GLN A 355 19.74 -9.85 6.59
N VAL A 356 19.40 -8.64 7.04
CA VAL A 356 19.80 -7.40 6.33
C VAL A 356 21.32 -7.21 6.33
N GLU A 357 21.98 -7.43 7.45
CA GLU A 357 23.45 -7.35 7.54
C GLU A 357 24.16 -8.46 6.75
N GLU A 358 23.61 -9.68 6.75
CA GLU A 358 24.10 -10.77 5.88
C GLU A 358 23.94 -10.44 4.40
N ALA A 359 22.82 -9.84 3.99
CA ALA A 359 22.58 -9.39 2.61
C ALA A 359 23.54 -8.26 2.21
N LYS A 360 23.77 -7.27 3.09
CA LYS A 360 24.77 -6.19 2.89
C LYS A 360 26.19 -6.73 2.75
N ASP A 361 26.58 -7.68 3.61
CA ASP A 361 27.94 -8.27 3.56
C ASP A 361 28.12 -9.18 2.34
N ALA A 362 27.05 -9.85 1.89
CA ALA A 362 27.05 -10.65 0.68
C ALA A 362 27.13 -9.76 -0.57
N ALA A 363 26.39 -8.64 -0.63
CA ALA A 363 26.46 -7.67 -1.72
C ALA A 363 27.87 -7.08 -1.89
N LYS A 364 28.54 -6.73 -0.79
CA LYS A 364 29.93 -6.26 -0.81
C LYS A 364 30.95 -7.29 -1.35
N LYS A 365 30.63 -8.58 -1.30
CA LYS A 365 31.52 -9.67 -1.75
C LYS A 365 31.27 -10.09 -3.19
N ALA A 366 30.14 -9.78 -3.78
CA ALA A 366 29.69 -10.37 -5.04
C ALA A 366 30.17 -9.61 -6.30
N GLY A 367 30.86 -8.52 -6.21
CA GLY A 367 31.42 -7.71 -7.34
C GLY A 367 31.02 -8.21 -8.74
N THR A 368 30.33 -7.37 -9.48
CA THR A 368 29.99 -7.35 -10.91
C THR A 368 28.50 -7.49 -11.27
N GLY A 369 28.09 -6.59 -12.13
CA GLY A 369 26.79 -6.18 -12.56
C GLY A 369 25.76 -7.27 -12.87
N VAL A 370 24.53 -6.94 -12.56
CA VAL A 370 23.33 -7.67 -12.96
C VAL A 370 23.18 -7.56 -14.48
N PRO A 371 22.82 -8.65 -15.20
CA PRO A 371 22.45 -8.54 -16.59
C PRO A 371 21.25 -7.58 -16.74
N ASP A 372 21.34 -6.66 -17.66
CA ASP A 372 20.20 -5.82 -18.04
C ASP A 372 19.16 -6.69 -18.76
N PHE A 373 17.96 -6.79 -18.20
CA PHE A 373 16.89 -7.62 -18.75
C PHE A 373 15.87 -6.77 -19.48
N ASP A 374 15.74 -6.99 -20.78
CA ASP A 374 14.62 -6.44 -21.56
C ASP A 374 13.31 -7.26 -21.36
N ALA A 375 12.17 -6.68 -21.75
CA ALA A 375 10.86 -7.32 -21.60
C ALA A 375 10.76 -8.70 -22.26
N LYS A 376 11.51 -8.96 -23.35
CA LYS A 376 11.55 -10.26 -24.03
C LYS A 376 12.32 -11.28 -23.20
N GLN A 377 13.46 -10.90 -22.64
CA GLN A 377 14.27 -11.76 -21.77
C GLN A 377 13.50 -12.11 -20.49
N VAL A 378 12.78 -11.15 -19.92
CA VAL A 378 11.88 -11.38 -18.77
C VAL A 378 10.77 -12.38 -19.14
N ALA A 379 10.13 -12.24 -20.30
CA ALA A 379 9.11 -13.17 -20.77
C ALA A 379 9.67 -14.59 -20.99
N ASP A 380 10.89 -14.71 -21.54
CA ASP A 380 11.57 -16.00 -21.71
C ASP A 380 11.93 -16.65 -20.37
N LEU A 381 12.36 -15.86 -19.38
CA LEU A 381 12.60 -16.33 -18.01
C LEU A 381 11.31 -16.80 -17.33
N LEU A 382 10.24 -16.00 -17.43
CA LEU A 382 8.92 -16.36 -16.92
C LEU A 382 8.47 -17.73 -17.48
N ASN A 383 8.57 -17.92 -18.79
CA ASN A 383 8.19 -19.19 -19.43
C ASN A 383 9.00 -20.39 -18.92
N ARG A 384 10.26 -20.19 -18.53
CA ARG A 384 11.10 -21.25 -17.92
C ARG A 384 10.70 -21.56 -16.48
N VAL A 385 10.34 -20.54 -15.71
CA VAL A 385 9.98 -20.67 -14.29
C VAL A 385 8.58 -21.27 -14.12
N MET A 386 7.69 -21.08 -15.11
CA MET A 386 6.30 -21.56 -15.07
C MET A 386 6.13 -22.98 -15.65
N GLN A 387 7.17 -23.60 -16.21
CA GLN A 387 7.21 -25.01 -16.65
C GLN A 387 7.63 -25.95 -15.52
#